data_61365000e306c2ddb5615e8022a05e45
#
_entry.id   61365000e306c2ddb5615e8022a05e45
#
_cell.length_a   1.000
_cell.length_b   1.000
_cell.length_c   1.000
_cell.angle_alpha   90.00
_cell.angle_beta   90.00
_cell.angle_gamma   90.00
#
_symmetry.space_group_name_H-M   'P 1'
#
loop_
_entity.id
_entity.type
_entity.pdbx_description
1 polymer ?
#
loop_
_entity_poly.entity_id
_entity_poly.type
_entity_poly.pdbx_seq_one_letter_code
_entity_poly.pdbx_strand_id
1 'polypeptide(L)'
;TPGSIGLLLYPLLLDQQQAHPSLTINHRFAPTPDIIQAVLHGRSEMGLVDQAPDHPSLTAEPFTRESLCLVVPNDGTEITWDYLCQLGFIDHPDGHNMALRLLGRRFPGKRVDDIRQRGFTNQIGLILEPVARGLGFTVLPRFAVTAFSQQEKIRVITSPIEVLDTIWLIYRAEWSLAARHLRLIETLKAKLAE
;
A
#
# COMPACT_ATOMS: atom_id res chain seq x y z
N THR A 1 -9.89 2.52 2.91
CA THR A 1 -8.46 2.72 2.63
C THR A 1 -8.01 1.83 1.49
N PRO A 2 -6.97 2.21 0.72
CA PRO A 2 -6.25 1.29 -0.14
C PRO A 2 -5.68 0.11 0.65
N GLY A 3 -5.35 -0.98 -0.06
CA GLY A 3 -4.95 -2.24 0.58
C GLY A 3 -3.71 -2.11 1.46
N SER A 4 -2.62 -1.52 0.94
CA SER A 4 -1.34 -1.47 1.64
C SER A 4 -1.41 -0.74 2.97
N ILE A 5 -1.81 0.52 2.94
CA ILE A 5 -1.93 1.33 4.17
C ILE A 5 -3.00 0.78 5.12
N GLY A 6 -4.08 0.19 4.57
CA GLY A 6 -5.13 -0.42 5.37
C GLY A 6 -4.64 -1.58 6.23
N LEU A 7 -3.75 -2.42 5.70
CA LEU A 7 -3.14 -3.51 6.47
C LEU A 7 -2.34 -3.00 7.67
N LEU A 8 -1.63 -1.89 7.50
CA LEU A 8 -0.85 -1.29 8.58
C LEU A 8 -1.73 -0.56 9.59
N LEU A 9 -2.75 0.16 9.11
CA LEU A 9 -3.59 0.99 9.98
C LEU A 9 -4.61 0.18 10.78
N TYR A 10 -5.13 -0.92 10.24
CA TYR A 10 -6.21 -1.65 10.91
C TYR A 10 -5.85 -2.14 12.32
N PRO A 11 -4.67 -2.75 12.56
CA PRO A 11 -4.23 -3.07 13.92
C PRO A 11 -4.18 -1.83 14.85
N LEU A 12 -3.67 -0.69 14.36
CA LEU A 12 -3.60 0.55 15.13
C LEU A 12 -4.99 1.10 15.48
N LEU A 13 -5.96 0.93 14.57
CA LEU A 13 -7.36 1.27 14.83
C LEU A 13 -7.97 0.38 15.92
N LEU A 14 -7.64 -0.91 15.93
CA LEU A 14 -8.09 -1.83 16.98
C LEU A 14 -7.49 -1.48 18.34
N ASP A 15 -6.23 -1.06 18.40
CA ASP A 15 -5.59 -0.56 19.62
C ASP A 15 -6.35 0.66 20.17
N GLN A 16 -6.78 1.58 19.29
CA GLN A 16 -7.59 2.74 19.69
C GLN A 16 -8.98 2.32 20.22
N GLN A 17 -9.60 1.36 19.56
CA GLN A 17 -10.89 0.82 20.01
C GLN A 17 -10.76 0.10 21.36
N GLN A 18 -9.67 -0.61 21.58
CA GLN A 18 -9.37 -1.28 22.84
C GLN A 18 -9.16 -0.26 24.00
N ALA A 19 -8.42 0.83 23.70
CA ALA A 19 -8.20 1.92 24.66
C ALA A 19 -9.48 2.75 24.95
N HIS A 20 -10.43 2.77 24.01
CA HIS A 20 -11.67 3.53 24.09
C HIS A 20 -12.89 2.64 23.78
N PRO A 21 -13.41 1.87 24.74
CA PRO A 21 -14.46 0.86 24.52
C PRO A 21 -15.77 1.38 23.93
N SER A 22 -16.05 2.67 24.03
CA SER A 22 -17.21 3.32 23.40
C SER A 22 -17.00 3.68 21.92
N LEU A 23 -15.77 3.54 21.42
CA LEU A 23 -15.43 3.82 20.02
C LEU A 23 -15.84 2.63 19.15
N THR A 24 -16.65 2.89 18.13
CA THR A 24 -16.93 1.92 17.05
C THR A 24 -16.18 2.31 15.80
N ILE A 25 -15.42 1.38 15.23
CA ILE A 25 -14.64 1.58 14.01
C ILE A 25 -15.20 0.69 12.92
N ASN A 26 -15.60 1.30 11.80
CA ASN A 26 -16.00 0.63 10.57
C ASN A 26 -14.94 0.88 9.52
N HIS A 27 -13.96 -0.03 9.41
CA HIS A 27 -12.90 0.07 8.43
C HIS A 27 -13.23 -0.72 7.17
N ARG A 28 -12.96 -0.13 5.99
CA ARG A 28 -13.17 -0.77 4.68
C ARG A 28 -11.92 -0.68 3.83
N PHE A 29 -11.57 -1.80 3.22
CA PHE A 29 -10.62 -1.86 2.13
C PHE A 29 -11.36 -1.67 0.81
N ALA A 30 -10.92 -0.73 -0.01
CA ALA A 30 -11.52 -0.47 -1.31
C ALA A 30 -10.54 0.24 -2.25
N PRO A 31 -10.75 0.17 -3.57
CA PRO A 31 -10.05 1.01 -4.55
C PRO A 31 -10.38 2.49 -4.36
N THR A 32 -9.47 3.38 -4.76
CA THR A 32 -9.62 4.83 -4.65
C THR A 32 -10.96 5.36 -5.16
N PRO A 33 -11.50 4.95 -6.33
CA PRO A 33 -12.79 5.45 -6.80
C PRO A 33 -13.94 5.11 -5.84
N ASP A 34 -13.95 3.91 -5.26
CA ASP A 34 -14.99 3.48 -4.33
C ASP A 34 -14.89 4.20 -2.98
N ILE A 35 -13.67 4.50 -2.53
CA ILE A 35 -13.42 5.30 -1.33
C ILE A 35 -13.98 6.71 -1.52
N ILE A 36 -13.68 7.36 -2.65
CA ILE A 36 -14.18 8.68 -3.02
C ILE A 36 -15.72 8.67 -2.98
N GLN A 37 -16.36 7.70 -3.62
CA GLN A 37 -17.82 7.58 -3.63
C GLN A 37 -18.39 7.34 -2.23
N ALA A 38 -17.72 6.56 -1.39
CA ALA A 38 -18.16 6.31 -0.02
C ALA A 38 -18.14 7.59 0.83
N VAL A 39 -17.13 8.45 0.67
CA VAL A 39 -17.03 9.73 1.38
C VAL A 39 -18.05 10.73 0.83
N LEU A 40 -18.20 10.88 -0.47
CA LEU A 40 -19.16 11.78 -1.12
C LEU A 40 -20.60 11.48 -0.65
N HIS A 41 -20.99 10.21 -0.57
CA HIS A 41 -22.33 9.80 -0.17
C HIS A 41 -22.51 9.63 1.34
N GLY A 42 -21.52 10.01 2.17
CA GLY A 42 -21.62 9.93 3.63
C GLY A 42 -21.63 8.51 4.19
N ARG A 43 -21.24 7.50 3.40
CA ARG A 43 -21.07 6.12 3.87
C ARG A 43 -19.78 5.93 4.68
N SER A 44 -18.84 6.84 4.51
CA SER A 44 -17.62 6.97 5.31
C SER A 44 -17.40 8.44 5.66
N GLU A 45 -16.97 8.72 6.88
CA GLU A 45 -16.71 10.08 7.35
C GLU A 45 -15.42 10.64 6.74
N MET A 46 -14.44 9.76 6.51
CA MET A 46 -13.15 10.06 5.87
C MET A 46 -12.63 8.86 5.11
N GLY A 47 -11.67 9.08 4.24
CA GLY A 47 -11.00 8.05 3.45
C GLY A 47 -9.52 8.34 3.26
N LEU A 48 -8.73 7.32 2.99
CA LEU A 48 -7.38 7.46 2.47
C LEU A 48 -7.38 7.02 1.01
N VAL A 49 -6.67 7.74 0.17
CA VAL A 49 -6.58 7.48 -1.28
C VAL A 49 -5.15 7.70 -1.78
N ASP A 50 -4.79 7.03 -2.87
CA ASP A 50 -3.47 7.14 -3.49
C ASP A 50 -3.34 8.32 -4.45
N GLN A 51 -4.45 8.95 -4.80
CA GLN A 51 -4.49 10.16 -5.65
C GLN A 51 -5.47 11.17 -5.05
N ALA A 52 -5.05 12.43 -4.95
CA ALA A 52 -5.93 13.49 -4.53
C ALA A 52 -7.06 13.70 -5.57
N PRO A 53 -8.34 13.57 -5.16
CA PRO A 53 -9.44 13.82 -6.08
C PRO A 53 -9.56 15.32 -6.39
N ASP A 54 -9.82 15.65 -7.64
CA ASP A 54 -10.24 16.98 -8.05
C ASP A 54 -11.77 17.06 -7.99
N HIS A 55 -12.30 17.31 -6.80
CA HIS A 55 -13.74 17.38 -6.58
C HIS A 55 -14.10 18.48 -5.57
N PRO A 56 -14.98 19.47 -5.92
CA PRO A 56 -15.26 20.64 -5.08
C PRO A 56 -15.88 20.31 -3.71
N SER A 57 -16.56 19.17 -3.60
CA SER A 57 -17.17 18.73 -2.34
C SER A 57 -16.23 17.92 -1.43
N LEU A 58 -14.97 17.77 -1.82
CA LEU A 58 -13.97 17.04 -1.02
C LEU A 58 -12.80 17.95 -0.67
N THR A 59 -12.33 17.81 0.56
CA THR A 59 -11.01 18.28 0.98
C THR A 59 -10.05 17.11 0.90
N ALA A 60 -8.86 17.35 0.33
CA ALA A 60 -7.77 16.38 0.26
C ALA A 60 -6.52 16.97 0.89
N GLU A 61 -5.94 16.27 1.85
CA GLU A 61 -4.71 16.67 2.55
C GLU A 61 -3.68 15.55 2.50
N PRO A 62 -2.37 15.84 2.33
CA PRO A 62 -1.34 14.82 2.44
C PRO A 62 -1.39 14.16 3.82
N PHE A 63 -1.46 12.83 3.84
CA PHE A 63 -1.50 12.06 5.08
C PHE A 63 -0.13 11.45 5.40
N THR A 64 0.43 10.69 4.46
CA THR A 64 1.76 10.08 4.58
C THR A 64 2.33 9.79 3.19
N ARG A 65 3.57 9.32 3.15
CA ARG A 65 4.23 8.84 1.93
C ARG A 65 4.57 7.37 2.06
N GLU A 66 4.53 6.67 0.95
CA GLU A 66 4.80 5.26 0.87
C GLU A 66 5.73 4.96 -0.30
N SER A 67 6.81 4.22 -0.05
CA SER A 67 7.74 3.82 -1.11
C SER A 67 7.35 2.50 -1.73
N LEU A 68 7.63 2.32 -3.04
CA LEU A 68 7.55 1.03 -3.69
C LEU A 68 8.77 0.18 -3.34
N CYS A 69 8.54 -1.10 -3.11
CA CYS A 69 9.56 -2.09 -2.76
C CYS A 69 9.59 -3.22 -3.79
N LEU A 70 10.79 -3.55 -4.28
CA LEU A 70 11.03 -4.83 -4.96
C LEU A 70 11.19 -5.91 -3.88
N VAL A 71 10.35 -6.93 -3.93
CA VAL A 71 10.36 -8.02 -2.96
C VAL A 71 10.63 -9.33 -3.66
N VAL A 72 11.65 -10.04 -3.19
CA VAL A 72 12.12 -11.32 -3.74
C VAL A 72 12.18 -12.36 -2.62
N PRO A 73 12.27 -13.66 -2.94
CA PRO A 73 12.59 -14.69 -1.95
C PRO A 73 13.91 -14.41 -1.22
N ASN A 74 13.98 -14.79 0.05
CA ASN A 74 15.23 -14.65 0.83
C ASN A 74 16.15 -15.86 0.61
N ASP A 75 16.62 -16.04 -0.62
CA ASP A 75 17.49 -17.15 -1.05
C ASP A 75 18.98 -16.76 -1.18
N GLY A 76 19.33 -15.49 -0.89
CA GLY A 76 20.67 -14.97 -0.98
C GLY A 76 21.18 -14.65 -2.40
N THR A 77 20.36 -14.88 -3.44
CA THR A 77 20.76 -14.65 -4.83
C THR A 77 20.95 -13.16 -5.12
N GLU A 78 21.96 -12.83 -5.93
CA GLU A 78 22.17 -11.47 -6.41
C GLU A 78 21.02 -10.99 -7.30
N ILE A 79 20.62 -9.74 -7.13
CA ILE A 79 19.50 -9.17 -7.88
C ILE A 79 19.98 -8.62 -9.22
N THR A 80 19.88 -9.48 -10.21
CA THR A 80 20.11 -9.15 -11.62
C THR A 80 18.80 -9.17 -12.39
N TRP A 81 18.79 -8.56 -13.57
CA TRP A 81 17.63 -8.65 -14.46
C TRP A 81 17.33 -10.10 -14.86
N ASP A 82 18.36 -10.88 -15.16
CA ASP A 82 18.23 -12.28 -15.56
C ASP A 82 17.65 -13.14 -14.44
N TYR A 83 18.04 -12.87 -13.18
CA TYR A 83 17.43 -13.53 -12.02
C TYR A 83 15.94 -13.22 -11.93
N LEU A 84 15.52 -11.96 -12.11
CA LEU A 84 14.10 -11.58 -12.09
C LEU A 84 13.32 -12.24 -13.23
N CYS A 85 13.91 -12.33 -14.44
CA CYS A 85 13.30 -13.04 -15.56
C CYS A 85 13.12 -14.55 -15.30
N GLN A 86 14.10 -15.20 -14.67
CA GLN A 86 14.02 -16.61 -14.29
C GLN A 86 12.99 -16.84 -13.20
N LEU A 87 12.95 -15.98 -12.19
CA LEU A 87 12.05 -16.06 -11.06
C LEU A 87 10.59 -15.84 -11.49
N GLY A 88 10.35 -14.83 -12.33
CA GLY A 88 9.04 -14.43 -12.84
C GLY A 88 8.24 -13.59 -11.84
N PHE A 89 7.22 -12.92 -12.33
CA PHE A 89 6.46 -11.90 -11.62
C PHE A 89 5.16 -12.45 -11.03
N ILE A 90 4.93 -12.18 -9.75
CA ILE A 90 3.64 -12.35 -9.08
C ILE A 90 2.90 -11.03 -9.21
N ASP A 91 1.87 -11.02 -10.02
CA ASP A 91 1.11 -9.84 -10.39
C ASP A 91 -0.08 -9.60 -9.45
N HIS A 92 -0.59 -8.38 -9.46
CA HIS A 92 -1.76 -7.90 -8.74
C HIS A 92 -2.36 -6.72 -9.49
N PRO A 93 -3.55 -6.18 -9.12
CA PRO A 93 -4.26 -5.17 -9.93
C PRO A 93 -3.41 -3.96 -10.36
N ASP A 94 -2.51 -3.48 -9.49
CA ASP A 94 -1.60 -2.35 -9.78
C ASP A 94 -0.16 -2.78 -10.02
N GLY A 95 0.11 -4.10 -10.03
CA GLY A 95 1.46 -4.67 -10.01
C GLY A 95 2.29 -4.31 -11.22
N HIS A 96 1.72 -4.40 -12.41
CA HIS A 96 2.42 -4.06 -13.65
C HIS A 96 2.87 -2.58 -13.67
N ASN A 97 2.00 -1.65 -13.28
CA ASN A 97 2.34 -0.22 -13.22
C ASN A 97 3.44 0.04 -12.17
N MET A 98 3.31 -0.55 -10.99
CA MET A 98 4.33 -0.42 -9.94
C MET A 98 5.68 -0.99 -10.38
N ALA A 99 5.68 -2.15 -11.06
CA ALA A 99 6.88 -2.76 -11.61
C ALA A 99 7.53 -1.87 -12.68
N LEU A 100 6.75 -1.30 -13.62
CA LEU A 100 7.27 -0.37 -14.62
C LEU A 100 7.96 0.83 -13.97
N ARG A 101 7.35 1.43 -12.95
CA ARG A 101 7.88 2.61 -12.27
C ARG A 101 9.17 2.31 -11.50
N LEU A 102 9.24 1.19 -10.78
CA LEU A 102 10.39 0.84 -9.95
C LEU A 102 11.51 0.19 -10.77
N LEU A 103 11.19 -0.84 -11.56
CA LEU A 103 12.20 -1.59 -12.32
C LEU A 103 12.73 -0.77 -13.49
N GLY A 104 11.94 0.09 -14.11
CA GLY A 104 12.41 1.00 -15.15
C GLY A 104 13.49 1.96 -14.66
N ARG A 105 13.46 2.36 -13.38
CA ARG A 105 14.53 3.17 -12.76
C ARG A 105 15.73 2.34 -12.34
N ARG A 106 15.49 1.10 -11.88
CA ARG A 106 16.56 0.21 -11.39
C ARG A 106 17.34 -0.46 -12.52
N PHE A 107 16.67 -0.80 -13.62
CA PHE A 107 17.21 -1.50 -14.78
C PHE A 107 16.90 -0.73 -16.07
N PRO A 108 17.56 0.41 -16.31
CA PRO A 108 17.31 1.24 -17.50
C PRO A 108 17.49 0.44 -18.78
N GLY A 109 16.56 0.59 -19.74
CA GLY A 109 16.58 -0.12 -21.01
C GLY A 109 16.04 -1.55 -21.00
N LYS A 110 15.65 -2.07 -19.82
CA LYS A 110 14.97 -3.37 -19.71
C LYS A 110 13.45 -3.17 -19.74
N ARG A 111 12.71 -4.18 -20.24
CA ARG A 111 11.26 -4.13 -20.40
C ARG A 111 10.59 -5.09 -19.44
N VAL A 112 9.70 -4.59 -18.61
CA VAL A 112 8.93 -5.41 -17.65
C VAL A 112 8.08 -6.47 -18.38
N ASP A 113 7.60 -6.16 -19.58
CA ASP A 113 6.85 -7.09 -20.43
C ASP A 113 7.61 -8.36 -20.83
N ASP A 114 8.95 -8.33 -20.75
CA ASP A 114 9.79 -9.50 -21.03
C ASP A 114 9.81 -10.49 -19.85
N ILE A 115 9.30 -10.10 -18.69
CA ILE A 115 9.24 -10.94 -17.48
C ILE A 115 7.95 -11.76 -17.51
N ARG A 116 8.11 -13.09 -17.44
CA ARG A 116 6.96 -13.99 -17.40
C ARG A 116 6.14 -13.79 -16.12
N GLN A 117 4.84 -13.60 -16.25
CA GLN A 117 3.92 -13.70 -15.11
C GLN A 117 3.84 -15.15 -14.61
N ARG A 118 4.05 -15.34 -13.30
CA ARG A 118 4.03 -16.64 -12.63
C ARG A 118 2.80 -16.84 -11.76
N GLY A 119 2.11 -15.77 -11.41
CA GLY A 119 0.91 -15.82 -10.60
C GLY A 119 0.20 -14.49 -10.53
N PHE A 120 -1.01 -14.50 -10.01
CA PHE A 120 -1.83 -13.32 -9.77
C PHE A 120 -2.71 -13.52 -8.54
N THR A 121 -2.83 -12.48 -7.71
CA THR A 121 -3.86 -12.38 -6.69
C THR A 121 -4.25 -10.92 -6.46
N ASN A 122 -5.53 -10.68 -6.19
CA ASN A 122 -6.05 -9.36 -5.82
C ASN A 122 -6.17 -9.17 -4.30
N GLN A 123 -5.75 -10.15 -3.51
CA GLN A 123 -5.78 -10.08 -2.05
C GLN A 123 -4.43 -9.59 -1.53
N ILE A 124 -4.35 -8.31 -1.19
CA ILE A 124 -3.11 -7.64 -0.81
C ILE A 124 -2.32 -8.39 0.29
N GLY A 125 -3.00 -8.95 1.27
CA GLY A 125 -2.37 -9.71 2.36
C GLY A 125 -1.79 -11.06 1.93
N LEU A 126 -2.08 -11.53 0.70
CA LEU A 126 -1.62 -12.82 0.19
C LEU A 126 -0.59 -12.72 -0.94
N ILE A 127 -0.31 -11.51 -1.45
CA ILE A 127 0.62 -11.34 -2.58
C ILE A 127 2.02 -11.83 -2.26
N LEU A 128 2.47 -11.72 -1.01
CA LEU A 128 3.80 -12.14 -0.59
C LEU A 128 3.91 -13.64 -0.26
N GLU A 129 2.81 -14.37 -0.15
CA GLU A 129 2.84 -15.82 0.09
C GLU A 129 3.59 -16.60 -1.01
N PRO A 130 3.32 -16.42 -2.31
CA PRO A 130 4.11 -17.08 -3.35
C PRO A 130 5.57 -16.60 -3.37
N VAL A 131 5.86 -15.35 -3.05
CA VAL A 131 7.23 -14.84 -2.96
C VAL A 131 8.00 -15.54 -1.84
N ALA A 132 7.40 -15.66 -0.66
CA ALA A 132 7.97 -16.37 0.48
C ALA A 132 8.23 -17.87 0.22
N ARG A 133 7.58 -18.44 -0.78
CA ARG A 133 7.75 -19.83 -1.24
C ARG A 133 8.70 -19.98 -2.44
N GLY A 134 9.36 -18.91 -2.86
CA GLY A 134 10.28 -18.92 -4.00
C GLY A 134 9.61 -19.03 -5.37
N LEU A 135 8.32 -18.74 -5.48
CA LEU A 135 7.55 -18.93 -6.72
C LEU A 135 7.58 -17.73 -7.67
N GLY A 136 8.13 -16.61 -7.24
CA GLY A 136 8.22 -15.39 -8.03
C GLY A 136 8.68 -14.22 -7.19
N PHE A 137 8.78 -13.04 -7.81
CA PHE A 137 9.00 -11.77 -7.14
C PHE A 137 7.80 -10.85 -7.38
N THR A 138 7.72 -9.76 -6.61
CA THR A 138 6.69 -8.73 -6.83
C THR A 138 7.22 -7.33 -6.51
N VAL A 139 6.45 -6.32 -6.89
CA VAL A 139 6.64 -4.92 -6.48
C VAL A 139 5.41 -4.48 -5.72
N LEU A 140 5.60 -4.07 -4.48
CA LEU A 140 4.52 -3.67 -3.58
C LEU A 140 4.86 -2.38 -2.84
N PRO A 141 3.84 -1.63 -2.40
CA PRO A 141 4.04 -0.54 -1.45
C PRO A 141 4.57 -1.06 -0.11
N ARG A 142 5.42 -0.26 0.54
CA ARG A 142 6.13 -0.63 1.77
C ARG A 142 5.23 -1.10 2.90
N PHE A 143 4.07 -0.46 3.08
CA PHE A 143 3.19 -0.80 4.20
C PHE A 143 2.61 -2.22 4.06
N ALA A 144 2.30 -2.66 2.83
CA ALA A 144 1.90 -4.04 2.59
C ALA A 144 3.04 -5.04 2.90
N VAL A 145 4.27 -4.66 2.57
CA VAL A 145 5.45 -5.50 2.88
C VAL A 145 5.68 -5.57 4.39
N THR A 146 5.60 -4.44 5.09
CA THR A 146 5.79 -4.38 6.55
C THR A 146 4.73 -5.19 7.30
N ALA A 147 3.49 -5.24 6.79
CA ALA A 147 2.39 -5.99 7.39
C ALA A 147 2.51 -7.53 7.20
N PHE A 148 3.41 -8.01 6.35
CA PHE A 148 3.59 -9.44 6.10
C PHE A 148 4.27 -10.12 7.28
N SER A 149 3.73 -11.24 7.74
CA SER A 149 4.18 -11.91 8.99
C SER A 149 5.47 -12.71 8.86
N GLN A 150 5.81 -13.20 7.64
CA GLN A 150 6.95 -14.09 7.42
C GLN A 150 8.13 -13.31 6.81
N GLN A 151 8.58 -12.26 7.50
CA GLN A 151 9.65 -11.36 7.03
C GLN A 151 10.97 -12.08 6.72
N GLU A 152 11.27 -13.16 7.44
CA GLU A 152 12.48 -13.95 7.28
C GLU A 152 12.53 -14.72 5.95
N LYS A 153 11.39 -14.91 5.28
CA LYS A 153 11.29 -15.64 4.01
C LYS A 153 11.37 -14.75 2.78
N ILE A 154 11.28 -13.44 2.98
CA ILE A 154 11.35 -12.45 1.91
C ILE A 154 12.54 -11.51 2.10
N ARG A 155 12.99 -10.93 1.02
CA ARG A 155 14.02 -9.90 1.03
C ARG A 155 13.51 -8.67 0.28
N VAL A 156 13.48 -7.55 1.00
CA VAL A 156 13.17 -6.24 0.41
C VAL A 156 14.45 -5.65 -0.15
N ILE A 157 14.44 -5.35 -1.43
CA ILE A 157 15.60 -4.80 -2.10
C ILE A 157 15.55 -3.28 -2.05
N THR A 158 16.49 -2.71 -1.34
CA THR A 158 16.67 -1.26 -1.30
C THR A 158 17.18 -0.74 -2.64
N SER A 159 16.68 0.41 -3.06
CA SER A 159 17.13 1.11 -4.25
C SER A 159 17.65 2.48 -3.85
N PRO A 160 18.77 2.95 -4.44
CA PRO A 160 19.22 4.33 -4.24
C PRO A 160 18.24 5.36 -4.80
N ILE A 161 17.34 4.94 -5.69
CA ILE A 161 16.29 5.78 -6.27
C ILE A 161 14.96 5.28 -5.76
N GLU A 162 14.35 6.05 -4.87
CA GLU A 162 13.03 5.75 -4.34
C GLU A 162 11.92 6.14 -5.32
N VAL A 163 10.87 5.33 -5.36
CA VAL A 163 9.59 5.66 -5.98
C VAL A 163 8.59 5.85 -4.85
N LEU A 164 8.21 7.10 -4.63
CA LEU A 164 7.33 7.49 -3.53
C LEU A 164 5.94 7.83 -4.06
N ASP A 165 4.93 7.34 -3.39
CA ASP A 165 3.54 7.72 -3.56
C ASP A 165 3.05 8.49 -2.33
N THR A 166 2.19 9.48 -2.54
CA THR A 166 1.55 10.20 -1.45
C THR A 166 0.17 9.59 -1.19
N ILE A 167 -0.08 9.24 0.04
CA ILE A 167 -1.42 8.87 0.52
C ILE A 167 -2.11 10.12 1.02
N TRP A 168 -3.31 10.35 0.56
CA TRP A 168 -4.11 11.52 0.85
C TRP A 168 -5.25 11.16 1.79
N LEU A 169 -5.47 11.99 2.81
CA LEU A 169 -6.68 11.98 3.61
C LEU A 169 -7.75 12.79 2.90
N ILE A 170 -8.92 12.21 2.70
CA ILE A 170 -10.07 12.88 2.11
C ILE A 170 -11.27 12.87 3.06
N TYR A 171 -12.02 13.96 3.05
CA TYR A 171 -13.29 14.11 3.77
C TYR A 171 -14.15 15.17 3.06
N ARG A 172 -15.43 15.25 3.43
CA ARG A 172 -16.33 16.25 2.79
C ARG A 172 -15.97 17.66 3.19
N ALA A 173 -15.85 18.55 2.20
CA ALA A 173 -15.47 19.96 2.41
C ALA A 173 -16.47 20.74 3.26
N GLU A 174 -17.75 20.37 3.19
CA GLU A 174 -18.84 21.04 3.95
C GLU A 174 -18.83 20.71 5.44
N TRP A 175 -18.14 19.66 5.87
CA TRP A 175 -18.19 19.15 7.25
C TRP A 175 -16.81 19.14 7.87
N SER A 176 -16.65 19.92 8.93
CA SER A 176 -15.44 19.84 9.75
C SER A 176 -15.32 18.47 10.39
N LEU A 177 -14.15 17.89 10.38
CA LEU A 177 -13.85 16.67 11.10
C LEU A 177 -14.08 16.89 12.61
N ALA A 178 -14.82 16.00 13.24
CA ALA A 178 -15.04 16.07 14.70
C ALA A 178 -13.70 15.87 15.44
N ALA A 179 -13.59 16.39 16.67
CA ALA A 179 -12.36 16.29 17.47
C ALA A 179 -11.84 14.85 17.65
N ARG A 180 -12.76 13.85 17.67
CA ARG A 180 -12.39 12.43 17.71
C ARG A 180 -11.58 12.00 16.45
N HIS A 181 -11.97 12.48 15.27
CA HIS A 181 -11.27 12.18 14.02
C HIS A 181 -9.89 12.83 13.99
N LEU A 182 -9.80 14.10 14.41
CA LEU A 182 -8.52 14.82 14.43
C LEU A 182 -7.52 14.12 15.36
N ARG A 183 -7.95 13.72 16.58
CA ARG A 183 -7.10 12.96 17.51
C ARG A 183 -6.66 11.62 16.93
N LEU A 184 -7.57 10.90 16.27
CA LEU A 184 -7.22 9.63 15.60
C LEU A 184 -6.20 9.84 14.49
N ILE A 185 -6.38 10.85 13.64
CA ILE A 185 -5.47 11.20 12.55
C ILE A 185 -4.08 11.54 13.10
N GLU A 186 -4.00 12.35 14.15
CA GLU A 186 -2.72 12.70 14.80
C GLU A 186 -2.02 11.46 15.36
N THR A 187 -2.77 10.59 16.06
CA THR A 187 -2.22 9.34 16.61
C THR A 187 -1.68 8.44 15.51
N LEU A 188 -2.43 8.26 14.41
CA LEU A 188 -2.01 7.43 13.28
C LEU A 188 -0.79 8.02 12.57
N LYS A 189 -0.76 9.35 12.34
CA LYS A 189 0.41 10.02 11.73
C LYS A 189 1.67 9.86 12.58
N ALA A 190 1.55 9.99 13.90
CA ALA A 190 2.68 9.79 14.81
C ALA A 190 3.24 8.36 14.71
N LYS A 191 2.38 7.35 14.67
CA LYS A 191 2.77 5.94 14.54
C LYS A 191 3.38 5.59 13.17
N LEU A 192 3.00 6.29 12.11
CA LEU A 192 3.57 6.09 10.77
C LEU A 192 4.93 6.79 10.59
N ALA A 193 5.29 7.72 11.47
CA ALA A 193 6.56 8.43 11.45
C ALA A 193 7.67 7.69 12.21
N GLU A 194 7.33 6.68 13.03
CA GLU A 194 8.26 5.77 13.73
C GLU A 194 8.81 4.71 12.76
#